data_e8bc3bd9886ea29a0de75d5e5fcb7764
#
_entry.id   e8bc3bd9886ea29a0de75d5e5fcb7764
#
_cell.length_a   1.000
_cell.length_b   1.000
_cell.length_c   1.000
_cell.angle_alpha   90.00
_cell.angle_beta   90.00
_cell.angle_gamma   90.00
#
_symmetry.space_group_name_H-M   'P 1'
#
loop_
_entity.id
_entity.type
_entity.pdbx_description
1 polymer ?
#
loop_
_entity_poly.entity_id
_entity_poly.type
_entity_poly.pdbx_seq_one_letter_code
_entity_poly.pdbx_strand_id
1 'polypeptide(L)'
;PEDDTAWVGIGSAATIATSGPGRFDDAADQADRLLDLLRVTGPADAPLPRLAAGFAFDDTAQSGPWAPFGDGRLVLPAVQVLRRSGRTWVIRIDGHDRPTPVVVAPGPAEPVEVDAADWADETSRSHYRHLVELALEAIDRGELVKAVPCRSLRLERRPDVARLLATLRHTYPACATVGVSIGATSFVAATPERLVAVHGDRLHTAALAGSAPRHADPAIDAALGQGLLTSPKERSEHAVVVDAIDHALRELGVVDRHPADPTLLRLHGIQHLHTPIEAEMPRGIGLFDVVDGLHPTPAVAGHPGGRSAELRSTHEGMDRGWFASPVGWLDSSGDGEFRVALRSALITDVDTTLYAGAGVVRGSDPSRELLETDVKLGALLGPVVATSKNP
;
A
#
# COMPACT_ATOMS: atom_id res chain seq x y z
N PRO A 1 11.63 -7.82 -2.11
CA PRO A 1 11.35 -8.67 -0.94
C PRO A 1 12.59 -9.50 -0.67
N GLU A 2 13.14 -9.32 0.52
CA GLU A 2 14.34 -10.02 0.97
C GLU A 2 14.09 -11.51 1.14
N ASP A 3 12.82 -11.95 1.20
CA ASP A 3 12.40 -13.34 1.28
C ASP A 3 11.51 -13.72 0.09
N ASP A 4 11.81 -14.86 -0.55
CA ASP A 4 10.93 -15.51 -1.55
C ASP A 4 9.66 -16.07 -0.85
N THR A 5 8.96 -15.18 -0.11
CA THR A 5 7.75 -15.51 0.61
C THR A 5 6.54 -15.19 -0.26
N ALA A 6 5.70 -16.18 -0.48
CA ALA A 6 4.39 -16.02 -1.10
C ALA A 6 3.34 -16.68 -0.22
N TRP A 7 2.21 -16.00 -0.04
CA TRP A 7 1.10 -16.49 0.77
C TRP A 7 -0.22 -16.25 0.07
N VAL A 8 -1.08 -17.26 0.12
CA VAL A 8 -2.44 -17.20 -0.44
C VAL A 8 -3.41 -17.75 0.59
N GLY A 9 -4.42 -16.97 0.94
CA GLY A 9 -5.55 -17.36 1.76
C GLY A 9 -6.78 -17.65 0.91
N ILE A 10 -7.52 -18.72 1.22
CA ILE A 10 -8.68 -19.16 0.46
C ILE A 10 -9.84 -19.42 1.39
N GLY A 11 -10.99 -18.83 1.06
CA GLY A 11 -12.18 -18.87 1.89
C GLY A 11 -11.98 -18.13 3.21
N SER A 12 -12.95 -18.24 4.12
CA SER A 12 -12.90 -17.60 5.43
C SER A 12 -13.34 -18.60 6.49
N ALA A 13 -12.50 -18.85 7.47
CA ALA A 13 -12.84 -19.56 8.71
C ALA A 13 -13.44 -18.59 9.73
N ALA A 14 -12.89 -17.37 9.79
CA ALA A 14 -13.41 -16.28 10.59
C ALA A 14 -13.19 -14.95 9.87
N THR A 15 -14.08 -14.00 10.12
CA THR A 15 -13.96 -12.62 9.65
C THR A 15 -14.26 -11.68 10.80
N ILE A 16 -13.40 -10.70 10.99
CA ILE A 16 -13.56 -9.57 11.90
C ILE A 16 -13.81 -8.34 11.04
N ALA A 17 -14.79 -7.53 11.40
CA ALA A 17 -15.06 -6.23 10.79
C ALA A 17 -14.99 -5.16 11.88
N THR A 18 -14.26 -4.11 11.63
CA THR A 18 -14.12 -2.96 12.53
C THR A 18 -14.44 -1.66 11.80
N SER A 19 -14.78 -0.61 12.51
CA SER A 19 -15.22 0.65 11.91
C SER A 19 -14.93 1.86 12.80
N GLY A 20 -14.91 3.03 12.18
CA GLY A 20 -14.72 4.30 12.86
C GLY A 20 -13.29 4.55 13.36
N PRO A 21 -13.12 5.57 14.22
CA PRO A 21 -11.78 5.98 14.69
C PRO A 21 -11.02 4.91 15.47
N GLY A 22 -11.71 4.08 16.25
CA GLY A 22 -11.09 3.00 17.03
C GLY A 22 -10.90 1.68 16.28
N ARG A 23 -10.99 1.67 14.95
CA ARG A 23 -10.95 0.43 14.15
C ARG A 23 -9.68 -0.40 14.30
N PHE A 24 -8.55 0.23 14.61
CA PHE A 24 -7.28 -0.47 14.83
C PHE A 24 -7.21 -1.14 16.21
N ASP A 25 -7.66 -0.45 17.26
CA ASP A 25 -7.77 -1.01 18.62
C ASP A 25 -8.74 -2.19 18.65
N ASP A 26 -9.92 -2.02 18.04
CA ASP A 26 -10.91 -3.07 17.90
C ASP A 26 -10.37 -4.27 17.11
N ALA A 27 -9.54 -4.03 16.10
CA ALA A 27 -8.89 -5.06 15.31
C ALA A 27 -7.86 -5.82 16.15
N ALA A 28 -7.03 -5.13 16.93
CA ALA A 28 -6.05 -5.72 17.84
C ALA A 28 -6.75 -6.66 18.83
N ASP A 29 -7.70 -6.14 19.58
CA ASP A 29 -8.45 -6.86 20.61
C ASP A 29 -9.15 -8.13 20.06
N GLN A 30 -9.77 -8.02 18.89
CA GLN A 30 -10.49 -9.13 18.29
C GLN A 30 -9.55 -10.14 17.62
N ALA A 31 -8.44 -9.68 17.04
CA ALA A 31 -7.41 -10.55 16.47
C ALA A 31 -6.76 -11.40 17.56
N ASP A 32 -6.37 -10.80 18.69
CA ASP A 32 -5.76 -11.51 19.81
C ASP A 32 -6.70 -12.59 20.35
N ARG A 33 -7.96 -12.25 20.60
CA ARG A 33 -8.97 -13.23 21.05
C ARG A 33 -9.15 -14.39 20.07
N LEU A 34 -9.14 -14.11 18.77
CA LEU A 34 -9.29 -15.13 17.73
C LEU A 34 -8.05 -16.02 17.64
N LEU A 35 -6.85 -15.42 17.66
CA LEU A 35 -5.59 -16.14 17.54
C LEU A 35 -5.32 -17.02 18.79
N ASP A 36 -5.70 -16.57 19.98
CA ASP A 36 -5.60 -17.35 21.23
C ASP A 36 -6.46 -18.63 21.24
N LEU A 37 -7.51 -18.65 20.46
CA LEU A 37 -8.36 -19.86 20.30
C LEU A 37 -7.71 -20.92 19.42
N LEU A 38 -6.73 -20.56 18.59
CA LEU A 38 -6.13 -21.49 17.66
C LEU A 38 -5.25 -22.52 18.40
N ARG A 39 -5.36 -23.76 17.99
CA ARG A 39 -4.46 -24.84 18.41
C ARG A 39 -3.76 -25.35 17.16
N VAL A 40 -2.49 -25.02 17.06
CA VAL A 40 -1.70 -25.38 15.89
C VAL A 40 -1.09 -26.76 16.08
N THR A 41 -1.30 -27.65 15.10
CA THR A 41 -0.67 -28.98 15.04
C THR A 41 0.10 -29.13 13.75
N GLY A 42 1.28 -29.71 13.80
CA GLY A 42 2.15 -29.87 12.62
C GLY A 42 3.62 -29.96 13.01
N PRO A 43 4.50 -29.94 12.00
CA PRO A 43 5.95 -29.87 12.24
C PRO A 43 6.33 -28.60 13.01
N ALA A 44 7.35 -28.69 13.87
CA ALA A 44 7.78 -27.58 14.74
C ALA A 44 8.28 -26.34 13.97
N ASP A 45 8.72 -26.52 12.73
CA ASP A 45 9.18 -25.46 11.83
C ASP A 45 8.10 -24.96 10.87
N ALA A 46 6.85 -25.42 11.03
CA ALA A 46 5.73 -24.94 10.23
C ALA A 46 5.37 -23.47 10.59
N PRO A 47 5.05 -22.64 9.59
CA PRO A 47 4.57 -21.29 9.86
C PRO A 47 3.23 -21.31 10.57
N LEU A 48 2.99 -20.28 11.37
CA LEU A 48 1.70 -20.09 12.04
C LEU A 48 0.62 -19.62 11.04
N PRO A 49 -0.65 -19.89 11.32
CA PRO A 49 -1.76 -19.35 10.55
C PRO A 49 -1.75 -17.81 10.59
N ARG A 50 -2.00 -17.21 9.43
CA ARG A 50 -2.03 -15.74 9.26
C ARG A 50 -3.45 -15.23 9.18
N LEU A 51 -3.71 -14.09 9.82
CA LEU A 51 -4.85 -13.22 9.55
C LEU A 51 -4.47 -12.25 8.45
N ALA A 52 -5.18 -12.23 7.33
CA ALA A 52 -5.13 -11.13 6.38
C ALA A 52 -5.84 -9.92 6.98
N ALA A 53 -5.31 -8.73 6.80
CA ALA A 53 -5.92 -7.50 7.28
C ALA A 53 -5.82 -6.37 6.25
N GLY A 54 -6.84 -5.52 6.19
CA GLY A 54 -6.84 -4.31 5.41
C GLY A 54 -7.80 -3.28 6.01
N PHE A 55 -7.46 -2.02 5.85
CA PHE A 55 -8.21 -0.89 6.43
C PHE A 55 -8.49 0.16 5.37
N ALA A 56 -9.53 0.94 5.57
CA ALA A 56 -9.80 2.11 4.76
C ALA A 56 -8.85 3.27 5.15
N PHE A 57 -8.62 4.17 4.20
CA PHE A 57 -7.76 5.34 4.40
C PHE A 57 -8.32 6.28 5.49
N ASP A 58 -9.60 6.60 5.39
CA ASP A 58 -10.32 7.41 6.36
C ASP A 58 -11.13 6.52 7.30
N ASP A 59 -11.55 7.07 8.44
CA ASP A 59 -12.39 6.41 9.46
C ASP A 59 -13.91 6.52 9.19
N THR A 60 -14.27 6.95 7.99
CA THR A 60 -15.66 7.07 7.54
C THR A 60 -16.15 5.78 6.91
N ALA A 61 -17.44 5.47 7.16
CA ALA A 61 -18.05 4.25 6.65
C ALA A 61 -17.94 4.13 5.12
N GLN A 62 -17.40 3.00 4.67
CA GLN A 62 -17.17 2.73 3.26
C GLN A 62 -18.48 2.47 2.52
N SER A 63 -18.63 3.04 1.34
CA SER A 63 -19.82 2.96 0.51
C SER A 63 -19.50 2.57 -0.95
N GLY A 64 -20.53 2.39 -1.76
CA GLY A 64 -20.36 2.10 -3.18
C GLY A 64 -19.48 0.87 -3.43
N PRO A 65 -18.53 0.93 -4.38
CA PRO A 65 -17.69 -0.20 -4.72
C PRO A 65 -16.70 -0.64 -3.60
N TRP A 66 -16.47 0.20 -2.59
CA TRP A 66 -15.65 -0.10 -1.42
C TRP A 66 -16.42 -0.81 -0.29
N ALA A 67 -17.77 -0.78 -0.31
CA ALA A 67 -18.59 -1.38 0.75
C ALA A 67 -18.24 -2.85 1.10
N PRO A 68 -17.87 -3.74 0.16
CA PRO A 68 -17.47 -5.11 0.48
C PRO A 68 -16.22 -5.20 1.37
N PHE A 69 -15.32 -4.21 1.29
CA PHE A 69 -14.07 -4.19 2.06
C PHE A 69 -14.27 -3.63 3.47
N GLY A 70 -15.17 -2.65 3.64
CA GLY A 70 -15.44 -1.99 4.92
C GLY A 70 -14.28 -1.10 5.38
N ASP A 71 -14.45 -0.50 6.57
CA ASP A 71 -13.45 0.41 7.17
C ASP A 71 -12.24 -0.34 7.72
N GLY A 72 -12.46 -1.54 8.26
CA GLY A 72 -11.43 -2.48 8.68
C GLY A 72 -11.94 -3.92 8.56
N ARG A 73 -11.13 -4.78 7.98
CA ARG A 73 -11.46 -6.19 7.80
C ARG A 73 -10.26 -7.08 8.04
N LEU A 74 -10.44 -8.05 8.93
CA LEU A 74 -9.50 -9.14 9.12
C LEU A 74 -10.15 -10.46 8.73
N VAL A 75 -9.39 -11.33 8.09
CA VAL A 75 -9.86 -12.64 7.64
C VAL A 75 -8.86 -13.70 8.05
N LEU A 76 -9.32 -14.72 8.78
CA LEU A 76 -8.61 -15.99 8.95
C LEU A 76 -9.03 -16.90 7.79
N PRO A 77 -8.17 -17.14 6.77
CA PRO A 77 -8.56 -18.00 5.67
C PRO A 77 -8.73 -19.44 6.12
N ALA A 78 -9.74 -20.14 5.57
CA ALA A 78 -10.00 -21.54 5.88
C ALA A 78 -8.85 -22.47 5.42
N VAL A 79 -8.22 -22.10 4.29
CA VAL A 79 -7.00 -22.76 3.78
C VAL A 79 -5.98 -21.70 3.45
N GLN A 80 -4.73 -21.92 3.85
CA GLN A 80 -3.61 -21.04 3.55
C GLN A 80 -2.52 -21.84 2.86
N VAL A 81 -1.97 -21.30 1.78
CA VAL A 81 -0.78 -21.84 1.12
C VAL A 81 0.34 -20.83 1.30
N LEU A 82 1.39 -21.23 1.97
CA LEU A 82 2.55 -20.38 2.25
C LEU A 82 3.80 -21.02 1.68
N ARG A 83 4.53 -20.27 0.85
CA ARG A 83 5.87 -20.65 0.38
C ARG A 83 6.90 -19.74 1.04
N ARG A 84 7.91 -20.34 1.66
CA ARG A 84 9.02 -19.63 2.29
C ARG A 84 10.28 -20.50 2.17
N SER A 85 11.41 -19.89 1.80
CA SER A 85 12.71 -20.55 1.71
C SER A 85 12.68 -21.88 0.90
N GLY A 86 12.01 -21.86 -0.24
CA GLY A 86 11.89 -23.03 -1.14
C GLY A 86 10.93 -24.13 -0.67
N ARG A 87 10.30 -24.01 0.50
CA ARG A 87 9.30 -24.96 1.03
C ARG A 87 7.90 -24.38 0.88
N THR A 88 6.93 -25.26 0.65
CA THR A 88 5.50 -24.91 0.58
C THR A 88 4.75 -25.62 1.67
N TRP A 89 3.95 -24.87 2.41
CA TRP A 89 3.10 -25.32 3.51
C TRP A 89 1.63 -25.14 3.13
N VAL A 90 0.80 -26.09 3.53
CA VAL A 90 -0.65 -25.95 3.47
C VAL A 90 -1.18 -25.99 4.90
N ILE A 91 -1.77 -24.90 5.33
CA ILE A 91 -2.39 -24.75 6.65
C ILE A 91 -3.89 -24.83 6.47
N ARG A 92 -4.57 -25.63 7.27
CA ARG A 92 -6.02 -25.78 7.27
C ARG A 92 -6.56 -25.39 8.64
N ILE A 93 -7.65 -24.67 8.65
CA ILE A 93 -8.41 -24.40 9.88
C ILE A 93 -9.50 -25.44 9.96
N ASP A 94 -9.42 -26.30 10.99
CA ASP A 94 -10.39 -27.36 11.22
C ASP A 94 -11.80 -26.82 11.50
N GLY A 95 -12.81 -27.63 11.19
CA GLY A 95 -14.22 -27.22 11.25
C GLY A 95 -14.77 -26.70 9.92
N HIS A 96 -13.95 -26.56 8.91
CA HIS A 96 -14.33 -26.16 7.57
C HIS A 96 -14.00 -27.25 6.56
N ASP A 97 -15.01 -28.10 6.27
CA ASP A 97 -14.91 -29.16 5.23
C ASP A 97 -14.89 -28.53 3.83
N ARG A 98 -13.76 -27.97 3.45
CA ARG A 98 -13.52 -27.51 2.07
C ARG A 98 -12.41 -28.35 1.43
N PRO A 99 -12.58 -28.83 0.19
CA PRO A 99 -11.52 -29.50 -0.54
C PRO A 99 -10.33 -28.54 -0.69
N THR A 100 -9.12 -29.08 -0.68
CA THR A 100 -7.92 -28.29 -0.99
C THR A 100 -8.08 -27.74 -2.40
N PRO A 101 -8.13 -26.44 -2.59
CA PRO A 101 -8.23 -25.89 -3.93
C PRO A 101 -6.95 -26.23 -4.70
N VAL A 102 -7.11 -26.61 -5.95
CA VAL A 102 -6.00 -26.68 -6.89
C VAL A 102 -5.69 -25.25 -7.32
N VAL A 103 -4.64 -24.67 -6.78
CA VAL A 103 -4.18 -23.35 -7.19
C VAL A 103 -3.34 -23.50 -8.46
N VAL A 104 -3.95 -23.26 -9.61
CA VAL A 104 -3.22 -23.09 -10.87
C VAL A 104 -2.90 -21.60 -10.99
N ALA A 105 -1.64 -21.24 -10.80
CA ALA A 105 -1.21 -19.88 -11.07
C ALA A 105 -1.08 -19.69 -12.60
N PRO A 106 -1.85 -18.77 -13.22
CA PRO A 106 -1.65 -18.46 -14.62
C PRO A 106 -0.26 -17.81 -14.82
N GLY A 107 0.31 -17.98 -16.01
CA GLY A 107 1.53 -17.26 -16.38
C GLY A 107 1.26 -15.75 -16.50
N PRO A 108 2.31 -14.92 -16.37
CA PRO A 108 2.20 -13.48 -16.56
C PRO A 108 1.81 -13.16 -18.01
N ALA A 109 1.15 -12.02 -18.22
CA ALA A 109 0.97 -11.45 -19.55
C ALA A 109 2.18 -10.55 -19.89
N GLU A 110 2.49 -10.43 -21.18
CA GLU A 110 3.43 -9.42 -21.64
C GLU A 110 2.84 -8.03 -21.36
N PRO A 111 3.56 -7.14 -20.67
CA PRO A 111 3.10 -5.77 -20.42
C PRO A 111 2.88 -5.03 -21.75
N VAL A 112 1.81 -4.25 -21.80
CA VAL A 112 1.53 -3.32 -22.92
C VAL A 112 2.00 -1.94 -22.49
N GLU A 113 2.82 -1.31 -23.32
CA GLU A 113 3.18 0.09 -23.11
C GLU A 113 1.98 0.98 -23.43
N VAL A 114 1.57 1.77 -22.45
CA VAL A 114 0.43 2.70 -22.55
C VAL A 114 0.78 3.99 -21.82
N ASP A 115 0.40 5.13 -22.39
CA ASP A 115 0.45 6.40 -21.69
C ASP A 115 -0.88 6.63 -20.97
N ALA A 116 -0.84 6.83 -19.66
CA ALA A 116 -2.04 7.10 -18.88
C ALA A 116 -2.70 8.44 -19.27
N ALA A 117 -1.95 9.36 -19.87
CA ALA A 117 -2.50 10.61 -20.39
C ALA A 117 -3.51 10.40 -21.51
N ASP A 118 -3.33 9.36 -22.35
CA ASP A 118 -4.23 9.03 -23.44
C ASP A 118 -5.57 8.44 -22.97
N TRP A 119 -5.63 7.99 -21.72
CA TRP A 119 -6.79 7.32 -21.12
C TRP A 119 -7.58 8.22 -20.15
N ALA A 120 -6.98 9.29 -19.65
CA ALA A 120 -7.60 10.21 -18.73
C ALA A 120 -8.29 11.36 -19.49
N ASP A 121 -9.53 11.68 -19.08
CA ASP A 121 -10.21 12.84 -19.62
C ASP A 121 -9.60 14.15 -19.08
N GLU A 122 -9.72 15.24 -19.85
CA GLU A 122 -9.15 16.54 -19.51
C GLU A 122 -9.84 17.16 -18.28
N THR A 123 -11.07 16.81 -17.97
CA THR A 123 -11.78 17.29 -16.78
C THR A 123 -11.10 16.77 -15.52
N SER A 124 -10.80 15.46 -15.46
CA SER A 124 -10.06 14.83 -14.37
C SER A 124 -8.65 15.42 -14.23
N ARG A 125 -7.96 15.66 -15.35
CA ARG A 125 -6.62 16.27 -15.37
C ARG A 125 -6.63 17.71 -14.87
N SER A 126 -7.60 18.50 -15.31
CA SER A 126 -7.79 19.91 -14.86
C SER A 126 -8.16 19.98 -13.39
N HIS A 127 -9.03 19.09 -12.93
CA HIS A 127 -9.38 18.99 -11.50
C HIS A 127 -8.14 18.68 -10.65
N TYR A 128 -7.32 17.74 -11.06
CA TYR A 128 -6.08 17.40 -10.33
C TYR A 128 -5.11 18.60 -10.27
N ARG A 129 -4.88 19.32 -11.40
CA ARG A 129 -4.05 20.52 -11.39
C ARG A 129 -4.59 21.56 -10.39
N HIS A 130 -5.90 21.75 -10.35
CA HIS A 130 -6.54 22.67 -9.40
C HIS A 130 -6.34 22.22 -7.95
N LEU A 131 -6.40 20.91 -7.65
CA LEU A 131 -6.08 20.41 -6.31
C LEU A 131 -4.63 20.73 -5.90
N VAL A 132 -3.69 20.61 -6.83
CA VAL A 132 -2.29 21.01 -6.58
C VAL A 132 -2.16 22.51 -6.33
N GLU A 133 -2.87 23.35 -7.06
CA GLU A 133 -2.90 24.80 -6.86
C GLU A 133 -3.43 25.15 -5.46
N LEU A 134 -4.55 24.56 -5.04
CA LEU A 134 -5.11 24.76 -3.69
C LEU A 134 -4.12 24.32 -2.60
N ALA A 135 -3.41 23.20 -2.82
CA ALA A 135 -2.38 22.74 -1.89
C ALA A 135 -1.22 23.75 -1.79
N LEU A 136 -0.76 24.28 -2.93
CA LEU A 136 0.31 25.28 -2.96
C LEU A 136 -0.10 26.58 -2.27
N GLU A 137 -1.33 27.06 -2.49
CA GLU A 137 -1.87 28.22 -1.78
C GLU A 137 -1.89 28.03 -0.25
N ALA A 138 -2.29 26.83 0.22
CA ALA A 138 -2.28 26.51 1.64
C ALA A 138 -0.85 26.43 2.21
N ILE A 139 0.10 25.93 1.42
CA ILE A 139 1.52 25.89 1.78
C ILE A 139 2.10 27.30 1.84
N ASP A 140 1.77 28.17 0.90
CA ASP A 140 2.25 29.56 0.88
C ASP A 140 1.70 30.39 2.04
N ARG A 141 0.48 30.11 2.48
CA ARG A 141 -0.10 30.69 3.72
C ARG A 141 0.48 30.10 5.00
N GLY A 142 1.35 29.05 4.91
CA GLY A 142 1.92 28.37 6.07
C GLY A 142 0.93 27.45 6.81
N GLU A 143 -0.19 27.11 6.20
CA GLU A 143 -1.21 26.19 6.75
C GLU A 143 -0.81 24.72 6.57
N LEU A 144 -0.05 24.44 5.51
CA LEU A 144 0.50 23.12 5.18
C LEU A 144 2.01 23.21 4.94
N VAL A 145 2.71 22.15 5.23
CA VAL A 145 4.11 21.90 4.81
C VAL A 145 4.13 21.01 3.58
N LYS A 146 3.22 20.04 3.55
CA LYS A 146 3.06 19.06 2.47
C LYS A 146 1.59 18.67 2.32
N ALA A 147 1.15 18.48 1.07
CA ALA A 147 -0.12 17.81 0.75
C ALA A 147 0.13 16.64 -0.21
N VAL A 148 -0.82 15.71 -0.28
CA VAL A 148 -0.76 14.61 -1.27
C VAL A 148 -2.13 14.48 -1.94
N PRO A 149 -2.43 15.38 -2.90
CA PRO A 149 -3.65 15.26 -3.71
C PRO A 149 -3.57 13.98 -4.56
N CYS A 150 -4.73 13.33 -4.70
CA CYS A 150 -4.84 12.10 -5.46
C CYS A 150 -5.90 12.23 -6.55
N ARG A 151 -5.80 11.36 -7.54
CA ARG A 151 -6.80 11.19 -8.59
C ARG A 151 -6.99 9.73 -8.95
N SER A 152 -8.09 9.43 -9.63
CA SER A 152 -8.39 8.10 -10.14
C SER A 152 -8.53 8.10 -11.66
N LEU A 153 -8.33 6.91 -12.26
CA LEU A 153 -8.59 6.63 -13.67
C LEU A 153 -9.50 5.41 -13.75
N ARG A 154 -10.71 5.59 -14.26
CA ARG A 154 -11.69 4.52 -14.45
C ARG A 154 -11.64 3.96 -15.87
N LEU A 155 -11.62 2.64 -15.97
CA LEU A 155 -11.56 1.89 -17.21
C LEU A 155 -12.76 0.94 -17.29
N GLU A 156 -13.51 0.96 -18.38
CA GLU A 156 -14.57 -0.02 -18.65
C GLU A 156 -13.95 -1.35 -19.10
N ARG A 157 -13.13 -1.92 -18.24
CA ARG A 157 -12.39 -3.17 -18.47
C ARG A 157 -12.31 -3.97 -17.19
N ARG A 158 -12.32 -5.30 -17.34
CA ARG A 158 -12.14 -6.23 -16.23
C ARG A 158 -11.00 -7.20 -16.54
N PRO A 159 -9.85 -7.06 -15.86
CA PRO A 159 -8.75 -7.99 -16.03
C PRO A 159 -9.05 -9.35 -15.37
N ASP A 160 -8.39 -10.39 -15.84
CA ASP A 160 -8.24 -11.62 -15.06
C ASP A 160 -7.33 -11.34 -13.86
N VAL A 161 -7.92 -11.32 -12.65
CA VAL A 161 -7.22 -10.92 -11.43
C VAL A 161 -6.01 -11.81 -11.12
N ALA A 162 -6.12 -13.12 -11.33
CA ALA A 162 -5.02 -14.03 -11.05
C ALA A 162 -3.85 -13.79 -12.03
N ARG A 163 -4.15 -13.58 -13.30
CA ARG A 163 -3.15 -13.24 -14.32
C ARG A 163 -2.56 -11.86 -14.09
N LEU A 164 -3.37 -10.88 -13.66
CA LEU A 164 -2.90 -9.55 -13.29
C LEU A 164 -1.89 -9.61 -12.12
N LEU A 165 -2.21 -10.34 -11.05
CA LEU A 165 -1.28 -10.53 -9.93
C LEU A 165 0.02 -11.21 -10.36
N ALA A 166 -0.05 -12.22 -11.23
CA ALA A 166 1.13 -12.88 -11.79
C ALA A 166 1.99 -11.90 -12.62
N THR A 167 1.34 -11.05 -13.42
CA THR A 167 1.99 -10.00 -14.23
C THR A 167 2.65 -8.94 -13.34
N LEU A 168 1.93 -8.44 -12.34
CA LEU A 168 2.48 -7.44 -11.40
C LEU A 168 3.71 -7.98 -10.65
N ARG A 169 3.65 -9.21 -10.16
CA ARG A 169 4.78 -9.84 -9.48
C ARG A 169 6.00 -10.01 -10.40
N HIS A 170 5.76 -10.33 -11.68
CA HIS A 170 6.81 -10.47 -12.68
C HIS A 170 7.44 -9.13 -13.03
N THR A 171 6.61 -8.11 -13.28
CA THR A 171 7.05 -6.78 -13.73
C THR A 171 7.69 -5.96 -12.60
N TYR A 172 7.20 -6.12 -11.36
CA TYR A 172 7.63 -5.36 -10.19
C TYR A 172 8.19 -6.26 -9.06
N PRO A 173 9.30 -6.99 -9.29
CA PRO A 173 9.84 -7.94 -8.31
C PRO A 173 10.29 -7.29 -6.99
N ALA A 174 10.60 -5.99 -7.00
CA ALA A 174 10.95 -5.21 -5.80
C ALA A 174 9.73 -4.71 -5.01
N CYS A 175 8.51 -4.94 -5.51
CA CYS A 175 7.26 -4.56 -4.85
C CYS A 175 6.60 -5.77 -4.18
N ALA A 176 5.89 -5.52 -3.09
CA ALA A 176 4.93 -6.49 -2.57
C ALA A 176 3.68 -6.49 -3.44
N THR A 177 3.30 -7.66 -3.97
CA THR A 177 2.05 -7.83 -4.71
C THR A 177 0.97 -8.30 -3.75
N VAL A 178 -0.11 -7.53 -3.65
CA VAL A 178 -1.27 -7.80 -2.79
C VAL A 178 -2.51 -7.97 -3.65
N GLY A 179 -3.35 -8.94 -3.30
CA GLY A 179 -4.67 -9.12 -3.92
C GLY A 179 -5.67 -9.61 -2.88
N VAL A 180 -6.81 -8.92 -2.77
CA VAL A 180 -7.93 -9.29 -1.90
C VAL A 180 -9.20 -9.30 -2.74
N SER A 181 -9.90 -10.44 -2.75
CA SER A 181 -11.17 -10.59 -3.47
C SER A 181 -12.31 -10.90 -2.50
N ILE A 182 -13.40 -10.14 -2.60
CA ILE A 182 -14.61 -10.29 -1.78
C ILE A 182 -15.80 -10.26 -2.73
N GLY A 183 -16.44 -11.40 -2.90
CA GLY A 183 -17.50 -11.54 -3.90
C GLY A 183 -16.98 -11.31 -5.32
N ALA A 184 -17.59 -10.39 -6.05
CA ALA A 184 -17.20 -10.02 -7.41
C ALA A 184 -16.16 -8.88 -7.46
N THR A 185 -15.86 -8.26 -6.32
CA THR A 185 -14.96 -7.11 -6.24
C THR A 185 -13.58 -7.56 -5.78
N SER A 186 -12.54 -7.02 -6.40
CA SER A 186 -11.15 -7.29 -6.03
C SER A 186 -10.36 -5.99 -5.88
N PHE A 187 -9.51 -5.94 -4.88
CA PHE A 187 -8.51 -4.89 -4.72
C PHE A 187 -7.14 -5.49 -4.94
N VAL A 188 -6.32 -4.86 -5.78
CA VAL A 188 -4.97 -5.30 -6.09
C VAL A 188 -3.98 -4.15 -5.92
N ALA A 189 -2.76 -4.46 -5.50
CA ALA A 189 -1.68 -3.49 -5.38
C ALA A 189 -0.31 -4.12 -5.70
N ALA A 190 0.60 -3.31 -6.24
CA ALA A 190 2.02 -3.64 -6.38
C ALA A 190 2.85 -2.54 -5.70
N THR A 191 2.95 -2.64 -4.38
CA THR A 191 3.47 -1.55 -3.54
C THR A 191 4.93 -1.75 -3.13
N PRO A 192 5.78 -0.71 -3.27
CA PRO A 192 7.13 -0.72 -2.73
C PRO A 192 7.18 -0.29 -1.26
N GLU A 193 6.10 0.33 -0.74
CA GLU A 193 6.12 1.01 0.55
C GLU A 193 5.72 0.08 1.69
N ARG A 194 6.66 -0.15 2.60
CA ARG A 194 6.41 -0.84 3.87
C ARG A 194 5.96 0.19 4.90
N LEU A 195 4.77 0.00 5.47
CA LEU A 195 4.33 0.78 6.62
C LEU A 195 5.07 0.33 7.86
N VAL A 196 5.01 -0.97 8.15
CA VAL A 196 5.71 -1.61 9.27
C VAL A 196 5.81 -3.11 9.04
N ALA A 197 6.89 -3.73 9.52
CA ALA A 197 6.99 -5.16 9.75
C ALA A 197 7.55 -5.41 11.16
N VAL A 198 7.02 -6.43 11.83
CA VAL A 198 7.49 -6.90 13.12
C VAL A 198 7.84 -8.37 13.02
N HIS A 199 9.03 -8.73 13.46
CA HIS A 199 9.52 -10.10 13.54
C HIS A 199 10.23 -10.30 14.89
N GLY A 200 9.60 -11.06 15.79
CA GLY A 200 10.01 -11.16 17.17
C GLY A 200 9.98 -9.79 17.86
N ASP A 201 11.10 -9.33 18.32
CA ASP A 201 11.29 -8.01 18.96
C ASP A 201 11.78 -6.92 18.00
N ARG A 202 11.88 -7.20 16.69
CA ARG A 202 12.41 -6.26 15.70
C ARG A 202 11.30 -5.62 14.89
N LEU A 203 11.32 -4.28 14.89
CA LEU A 203 10.46 -3.43 14.06
C LEU A 203 11.25 -2.90 12.87
N HIS A 204 10.66 -2.96 11.70
CA HIS A 204 11.20 -2.40 10.46
C HIS A 204 10.14 -1.53 9.79
N THR A 205 10.49 -0.28 9.51
CA THR A 205 9.70 0.65 8.69
C THR A 205 10.62 1.41 7.76
N ALA A 206 10.08 2.25 6.90
CA ALA A 206 10.90 3.10 6.04
C ALA A 206 10.14 4.35 5.61
N ALA A 207 10.85 5.47 5.47
CA ALA A 207 10.36 6.63 4.76
C ALA A 207 10.60 6.45 3.25
N LEU A 208 9.57 6.71 2.45
CA LEU A 208 9.62 6.69 0.98
C LEU A 208 8.94 7.96 0.45
N ALA A 209 9.72 8.92 -0.03
CA ALA A 209 9.21 10.17 -0.60
C ALA A 209 10.26 10.83 -1.50
N GLY A 210 9.83 11.71 -2.39
CA GLY A 210 10.66 12.24 -3.46
C GLY A 210 10.81 11.24 -4.61
N SER A 211 10.68 11.70 -5.86
CA SER A 211 10.62 10.82 -7.01
C SER A 211 11.39 11.36 -8.21
N ALA A 212 12.00 10.47 -8.97
CA ALA A 212 12.56 10.77 -10.29
C ALA A 212 12.27 9.62 -11.26
N PRO A 213 12.10 9.90 -12.55
CA PRO A 213 11.92 8.86 -13.55
C PRO A 213 13.20 8.01 -13.69
N ARG A 214 13.04 6.79 -14.20
CA ARG A 214 14.12 5.94 -14.66
C ARG A 214 14.39 6.24 -16.14
N HIS A 215 15.58 5.91 -16.60
CA HIS A 215 15.96 6.05 -18.01
C HIS A 215 16.67 4.79 -18.52
N ALA A 216 16.46 4.46 -19.81
CA ALA A 216 17.08 3.29 -20.43
C ALA A 216 18.61 3.44 -20.58
N ASP A 217 19.10 4.66 -20.79
CA ASP A 217 20.54 4.97 -20.80
C ASP A 217 21.05 5.00 -19.33
N PRO A 218 22.03 4.15 -18.97
CA PRO A 218 22.53 4.06 -17.59
C PRO A 218 23.18 5.35 -17.08
N ALA A 219 23.79 6.17 -17.94
CA ALA A 219 24.42 7.42 -17.53
C ALA A 219 23.38 8.49 -17.19
N ILE A 220 22.30 8.58 -17.98
CA ILE A 220 21.17 9.47 -17.71
C ILE A 220 20.44 8.99 -16.46
N ASP A 221 20.19 7.69 -16.30
CA ASP A 221 19.54 7.11 -15.11
C ASP A 221 20.33 7.42 -13.83
N ALA A 222 21.64 7.27 -13.87
CA ALA A 222 22.52 7.62 -12.76
C ALA A 222 22.48 9.11 -12.43
N ALA A 223 22.47 9.98 -13.45
CA ALA A 223 22.38 11.43 -13.27
C ALA A 223 21.03 11.86 -12.65
N LEU A 224 19.92 11.25 -13.08
CA LEU A 224 18.59 11.47 -12.50
C LEU A 224 18.56 11.05 -11.02
N GLY A 225 19.12 9.88 -10.70
CA GLY A 225 19.20 9.41 -9.31
C GLY A 225 20.08 10.30 -8.44
N GLN A 226 21.23 10.75 -8.95
CA GLN A 226 22.09 11.68 -8.23
C GLN A 226 21.41 13.05 -8.04
N GLY A 227 20.66 13.51 -9.05
CA GLY A 227 19.86 14.73 -8.96
C GLY A 227 18.80 14.61 -7.83
N LEU A 228 18.14 13.47 -7.71
CA LEU A 228 17.17 13.19 -6.65
C LEU A 228 17.84 13.24 -5.25
N LEU A 229 18.98 12.59 -5.06
CA LEU A 229 19.74 12.59 -3.81
C LEU A 229 20.23 13.98 -3.38
N THR A 230 20.47 14.89 -4.33
CA THR A 230 21.03 16.22 -4.06
C THR A 230 20.01 17.35 -4.14
N SER A 231 18.81 17.09 -4.64
CA SER A 231 17.73 18.09 -4.77
C SER A 231 17.26 18.61 -3.40
N PRO A 232 17.36 19.90 -3.10
CA PRO A 232 16.87 20.46 -1.85
C PRO A 232 15.36 20.26 -1.66
N LYS A 233 14.57 20.37 -2.77
CA LYS A 233 13.11 20.15 -2.75
C LYS A 233 12.78 18.71 -2.33
N GLU A 234 13.36 17.74 -3.03
CA GLU A 234 13.06 16.32 -2.80
C GLU A 234 13.55 15.85 -1.42
N ARG A 235 14.72 16.34 -0.98
CA ARG A 235 15.22 16.08 0.38
C ARG A 235 14.33 16.69 1.47
N SER A 236 13.80 17.90 1.24
CA SER A 236 12.86 18.54 2.18
C SER A 236 11.55 17.76 2.26
N GLU A 237 11.01 17.31 1.12
CA GLU A 237 9.83 16.46 1.09
C GLU A 237 10.06 15.16 1.87
N HIS A 238 11.21 14.51 1.64
CA HIS A 238 11.58 13.27 2.29
C HIS A 238 11.76 13.44 3.80
N ALA A 239 12.43 14.51 4.24
CA ALA A 239 12.67 14.79 5.64
C ALA A 239 11.36 14.92 6.45
N VAL A 240 10.31 15.53 5.90
CA VAL A 240 8.99 15.61 6.54
C VAL A 240 8.44 14.23 6.86
N VAL A 241 8.66 13.24 5.98
CA VAL A 241 8.19 11.86 6.21
C VAL A 241 9.06 11.16 7.26
N VAL A 242 10.38 11.29 7.18
CA VAL A 242 11.31 10.71 8.19
C VAL A 242 10.99 11.25 9.58
N ASP A 243 10.87 12.57 9.72
CA ASP A 243 10.60 13.24 11.00
C ASP A 243 9.25 12.81 11.60
N ALA A 244 8.23 12.66 10.76
CA ALA A 244 6.91 12.24 11.22
C ALA A 244 6.90 10.77 11.67
N ILE A 245 7.58 9.87 10.96
CA ILE A 245 7.73 8.47 11.37
C ILE A 245 8.52 8.39 12.69
N ASP A 246 9.64 9.12 12.81
CA ASP A 246 10.43 9.16 14.04
C ASP A 246 9.62 9.70 15.23
N HIS A 247 8.82 10.74 15.00
CA HIS A 247 7.93 11.29 16.02
C HIS A 247 6.88 10.27 16.48
N ALA A 248 6.17 9.63 15.53
CA ALA A 248 5.14 8.63 15.84
C ALA A 248 5.73 7.43 16.63
N LEU A 249 6.88 6.92 16.19
CA LEU A 249 7.57 5.84 16.91
C LEU A 249 8.00 6.25 18.32
N ARG A 250 8.39 7.51 18.51
CA ARG A 250 8.75 8.06 19.82
C ARG A 250 7.56 8.13 20.76
N GLU A 251 6.40 8.57 20.27
CA GLU A 251 5.15 8.61 21.05
C GLU A 251 4.72 7.21 21.50
N LEU A 252 5.00 6.18 20.70
CA LEU A 252 4.78 4.78 21.05
C LEU A 252 5.84 4.21 22.02
N GLY A 253 6.82 5.01 22.46
CA GLY A 253 7.88 4.57 23.36
C GLY A 253 8.99 3.75 22.69
N VAL A 254 9.04 3.71 21.36
CA VAL A 254 10.15 3.09 20.62
C VAL A 254 11.41 3.95 20.80
N VAL A 255 12.46 3.42 21.44
CA VAL A 255 13.64 4.20 21.83
C VAL A 255 14.79 4.01 20.83
N ASP A 256 15.37 2.89 20.64
CA ASP A 256 16.59 2.67 19.85
C ASP A 256 16.29 2.62 18.34
N ARG A 257 15.92 3.77 17.78
CA ARG A 257 15.61 3.94 16.36
C ARG A 257 16.87 4.31 15.57
N HIS A 258 17.08 3.62 14.49
CA HIS A 258 18.25 3.80 13.63
C HIS A 258 17.83 4.15 12.20
N PRO A 259 17.48 5.43 11.91
CA PRO A 259 17.30 5.86 10.54
C PRO A 259 18.65 5.87 9.81
N ALA A 260 18.71 5.21 8.67
CA ALA A 260 19.88 5.25 7.80
C ALA A 260 19.91 6.54 6.97
N ASP A 261 21.05 6.83 6.33
CA ASP A 261 21.09 7.88 5.32
C ASP A 261 20.17 7.55 4.15
N PRO A 262 19.53 8.56 3.52
CA PRO A 262 18.70 8.35 2.36
C PRO A 262 19.45 7.70 1.20
N THR A 263 18.88 6.64 0.66
CA THR A 263 19.37 5.90 -0.51
C THR A 263 18.36 5.98 -1.65
N LEU A 264 18.68 5.37 -2.80
CA LEU A 264 17.74 5.26 -3.91
C LEU A 264 17.10 3.88 -3.93
N LEU A 265 15.78 3.84 -3.80
CA LEU A 265 15.00 2.67 -4.16
C LEU A 265 14.64 2.76 -5.65
N ARG A 266 15.29 1.92 -6.46
CA ARG A 266 15.06 1.85 -7.91
C ARG A 266 13.98 0.82 -8.22
N LEU A 267 12.92 1.28 -8.86
CA LEU A 267 11.79 0.47 -9.30
C LEU A 267 11.70 0.50 -10.83
N HIS A 268 10.78 -0.25 -11.41
CA HIS A 268 10.49 -0.15 -12.83
C HIS A 268 9.83 1.22 -13.13
N GLY A 269 10.44 2.01 -14.02
CA GLY A 269 9.94 3.31 -14.48
C GLY A 269 10.16 4.49 -13.51
N ILE A 270 10.44 4.27 -12.23
CA ILE A 270 10.58 5.34 -11.23
C ILE A 270 11.60 4.96 -10.14
N GLN A 271 12.23 5.96 -9.53
CA GLN A 271 13.08 5.79 -8.35
C GLN A 271 12.68 6.81 -7.27
N HIS A 272 12.90 6.43 -6.01
CA HIS A 272 12.51 7.22 -4.84
C HIS A 272 13.68 7.37 -3.86
N LEU A 273 13.66 8.43 -3.04
CA LEU A 273 14.46 8.46 -1.81
C LEU A 273 13.85 7.47 -0.81
N HIS A 274 14.71 6.71 -0.18
CA HIS A 274 14.36 5.65 0.77
C HIS A 274 15.27 5.68 1.99
N THR A 275 14.68 5.81 3.17
CA THR A 275 15.37 5.76 4.46
C THR A 275 14.78 4.59 5.26
N PRO A 276 15.46 3.44 5.36
CA PRO A 276 15.05 2.38 6.27
C PRO A 276 15.25 2.82 7.72
N ILE A 277 14.32 2.39 8.58
CA ILE A 277 14.33 2.64 10.03
C ILE A 277 14.11 1.31 10.72
N GLU A 278 15.06 0.92 11.55
CA GLU A 278 15.00 -0.27 12.38
C GLU A 278 14.92 0.11 13.85
N ALA A 279 14.19 -0.66 14.65
CA ALA A 279 14.03 -0.44 16.07
C ALA A 279 13.68 -1.74 16.80
N GLU A 280 13.70 -1.69 18.13
CA GLU A 280 13.16 -2.75 18.99
C GLU A 280 11.72 -2.42 19.38
N MET A 281 10.84 -3.44 19.37
CA MET A 281 9.46 -3.29 19.81
C MET A 281 9.41 -3.10 21.34
N PRO A 282 8.75 -2.05 21.83
CA PRO A 282 8.54 -1.88 23.26
C PRO A 282 7.61 -2.98 23.81
N ARG A 283 7.79 -3.32 25.09
CA ARG A 283 6.88 -4.25 25.76
C ARG A 283 5.48 -3.66 25.86
N GLY A 284 4.48 -4.47 25.52
CA GLY A 284 3.07 -4.09 25.62
C GLY A 284 2.56 -3.26 24.44
N ILE A 285 3.39 -3.03 23.43
CA ILE A 285 2.99 -2.43 22.15
C ILE A 285 2.86 -3.55 21.12
N GLY A 286 1.72 -3.63 20.44
CA GLY A 286 1.45 -4.58 19.38
C GLY A 286 1.63 -3.99 17.98
N LEU A 287 1.52 -4.85 16.96
CA LEU A 287 1.65 -4.44 15.57
C LEU A 287 0.59 -3.40 15.18
N PHE A 288 -0.65 -3.53 15.67
CA PHE A 288 -1.73 -2.59 15.35
C PHE A 288 -1.53 -1.22 16.00
N ASP A 289 -0.92 -1.13 17.19
CA ASP A 289 -0.57 0.16 17.80
C ASP A 289 0.40 0.93 16.89
N VAL A 290 1.36 0.21 16.28
CA VAL A 290 2.30 0.82 15.34
C VAL A 290 1.63 1.19 14.02
N VAL A 291 0.71 0.36 13.52
CA VAL A 291 -0.08 0.68 12.31
C VAL A 291 -0.90 1.93 12.52
N ASP A 292 -1.60 2.05 13.64
CA ASP A 292 -2.42 3.22 13.99
C ASP A 292 -1.56 4.48 14.15
N GLY A 293 -0.47 4.38 14.90
CA GLY A 293 0.45 5.50 15.10
C GLY A 293 1.15 5.99 13.82
N LEU A 294 1.35 5.14 12.83
CA LEU A 294 1.97 5.49 11.56
C LEU A 294 0.97 5.86 10.47
N HIS A 295 -0.27 5.39 10.52
CA HIS A 295 -1.24 5.62 9.45
C HIS A 295 -2.16 6.82 9.74
N PRO A 296 -2.30 7.75 8.76
CA PRO A 296 -1.57 7.80 7.50
C PRO A 296 -0.24 8.60 7.62
N THR A 297 0.81 8.11 6.99
CA THR A 297 2.07 8.85 6.93
C THR A 297 1.95 10.13 6.07
N PRO A 298 2.81 11.15 6.26
CA PRO A 298 2.86 12.31 5.37
C PRO A 298 3.24 11.97 3.92
N ALA A 299 3.75 10.76 3.67
CA ALA A 299 4.00 10.29 2.29
C ALA A 299 2.72 10.17 1.46
N VAL A 300 1.59 9.88 2.13
CA VAL A 300 0.29 9.65 1.47
C VAL A 300 -0.82 10.60 1.93
N ALA A 301 -0.69 11.23 3.10
CA ALA A 301 -1.70 12.15 3.63
C ALA A 301 -1.31 13.63 3.53
N GLY A 302 -0.03 13.96 3.70
CA GLY A 302 0.46 15.33 3.87
C GLY A 302 0.68 15.71 5.34
N HIS A 303 1.12 16.94 5.58
CA HIS A 303 1.47 17.45 6.91
C HIS A 303 1.20 18.96 7.05
N PRO A 304 0.61 19.45 8.18
CA PRO A 304 -0.01 18.70 9.29
C PRO A 304 -1.23 17.89 8.84
N GLY A 305 -1.41 16.69 9.43
CA GLY A 305 -2.42 15.71 9.00
C GLY A 305 -3.85 16.24 8.99
N GLY A 306 -4.28 16.93 10.07
CA GLY A 306 -5.65 17.44 10.18
C GLY A 306 -5.99 18.46 9.08
N ARG A 307 -5.06 19.39 8.78
CA ARG A 307 -5.30 20.40 7.72
C ARG A 307 -5.29 19.77 6.32
N SER A 308 -4.42 18.79 6.12
CA SER A 308 -4.39 18.02 4.87
C SER A 308 -5.65 17.18 4.67
N ALA A 309 -6.20 16.60 5.76
CA ALA A 309 -7.46 15.86 5.73
C ALA A 309 -8.64 16.77 5.36
N GLU A 310 -8.69 18.00 5.88
CA GLU A 310 -9.72 18.99 5.52
C GLU A 310 -9.66 19.35 4.03
N LEU A 311 -8.47 19.63 3.49
CA LEU A 311 -8.29 19.94 2.06
C LEU A 311 -8.75 18.75 1.20
N ARG A 312 -8.36 17.52 1.57
CA ARG A 312 -8.75 16.30 0.88
C ARG A 312 -10.26 16.08 0.90
N SER A 313 -10.89 16.07 2.07
CA SER A 313 -12.32 15.80 2.22
C SER A 313 -13.20 16.83 1.52
N THR A 314 -12.72 18.08 1.39
CA THR A 314 -13.46 19.16 0.74
C THR A 314 -13.30 19.14 -0.78
N HIS A 315 -12.13 18.80 -1.30
CA HIS A 315 -11.78 19.08 -2.69
C HIS A 315 -11.38 17.85 -3.53
N GLU A 316 -10.93 16.73 -2.94
CA GLU A 316 -10.41 15.59 -3.71
C GLU A 316 -11.52 14.90 -4.55
N GLY A 317 -12.75 14.85 -4.03
CA GLY A 317 -13.92 14.39 -4.77
C GLY A 317 -13.94 12.88 -5.05
N MET A 318 -13.09 12.09 -4.37
CA MET A 318 -13.07 10.65 -4.49
C MET A 318 -12.95 9.96 -3.11
N ASP A 319 -13.50 8.76 -2.99
CA ASP A 319 -13.27 7.89 -1.85
C ASP A 319 -12.00 7.07 -2.12
N ARG A 320 -11.03 7.18 -1.22
CA ARG A 320 -9.78 6.41 -1.31
C ARG A 320 -9.97 4.94 -0.96
N GLY A 321 -10.95 4.60 -0.13
CA GLY A 321 -11.16 3.24 0.35
C GLY A 321 -9.87 2.64 0.89
N TRP A 322 -9.42 1.53 0.32
CA TRP A 322 -8.15 0.88 0.69
C TRP A 322 -6.93 1.39 -0.10
N PHE A 323 -7.09 2.33 -1.04
CA PHE A 323 -5.95 2.98 -1.68
C PHE A 323 -5.15 3.82 -0.69
N ALA A 324 -3.83 3.70 -0.73
CA ALA A 324 -2.86 4.36 0.16
C ALA A 324 -3.01 4.00 1.65
N SER A 325 -3.67 2.88 1.95
CA SER A 325 -4.05 2.41 3.28
C SER A 325 -3.27 1.19 3.72
N PRO A 326 -3.28 0.84 5.02
CA PRO A 326 -2.62 -0.37 5.50
C PRO A 326 -3.29 -1.64 4.99
N VAL A 327 -2.52 -2.50 4.33
CA VAL A 327 -2.90 -3.87 3.97
C VAL A 327 -1.78 -4.81 4.37
N GLY A 328 -2.12 -5.95 4.97
CA GLY A 328 -1.09 -6.82 5.48
C GLY A 328 -1.59 -8.10 6.13
N TRP A 329 -0.81 -8.61 7.05
CA TRP A 329 -1.08 -9.83 7.79
C TRP A 329 -0.42 -9.79 9.17
N LEU A 330 -0.93 -10.61 10.08
CA LEU A 330 -0.33 -10.92 11.38
C LEU A 330 -0.58 -12.38 11.73
N ASP A 331 0.20 -12.92 12.65
CA ASP A 331 0.01 -14.27 13.22
C ASP A 331 0.02 -14.25 14.76
N SER A 332 -0.18 -15.41 15.38
CA SER A 332 -0.28 -15.52 16.83
C SER A 332 1.04 -15.37 17.59
N SER A 333 2.17 -15.21 16.93
CA SER A 333 3.44 -14.84 17.58
C SER A 333 3.60 -13.33 17.75
N GLY A 334 2.72 -12.53 17.15
CA GLY A 334 2.85 -11.09 17.02
C GLY A 334 3.65 -10.65 15.79
N ASP A 335 4.16 -11.60 15.02
CA ASP A 335 4.80 -11.31 13.73
C ASP A 335 3.77 -10.85 12.71
N GLY A 336 4.17 -9.90 11.88
CA GLY A 336 3.32 -9.42 10.81
C GLY A 336 3.93 -8.32 9.98
N GLU A 337 3.27 -7.99 8.88
CA GLU A 337 3.71 -6.95 7.98
C GLU A 337 2.52 -6.22 7.39
N PHE A 338 2.58 -4.88 7.41
CA PHE A 338 1.65 -4.01 6.72
C PHE A 338 2.37 -3.16 5.68
N ARG A 339 1.74 -3.04 4.53
CA ARG A 339 2.17 -2.20 3.41
C ARG A 339 1.18 -1.06 3.20
N VAL A 340 1.66 0.06 2.70
CA VAL A 340 0.80 1.13 2.19
C VAL A 340 0.36 0.74 0.78
N ALA A 341 -0.93 0.56 0.54
CA ALA A 341 -1.47 0.00 -0.70
C ALA A 341 -1.41 0.98 -1.87
N LEU A 342 -0.21 1.22 -2.38
CA LEU A 342 0.06 2.06 -3.54
C LEU A 342 0.09 1.26 -4.84
N ARG A 343 0.05 1.98 -5.97
CA ARG A 343 -0.03 1.35 -7.30
C ARG A 343 -1.12 0.31 -7.28
N SER A 344 -2.33 0.76 -6.99
CA SER A 344 -3.46 -0.12 -6.69
C SER A 344 -4.63 0.11 -7.65
N ALA A 345 -5.46 -0.91 -7.74
CA ALA A 345 -6.69 -0.88 -8.51
C ALA A 345 -7.83 -1.55 -7.74
N LEU A 346 -9.01 -0.96 -7.85
CA LEU A 346 -10.27 -1.58 -7.48
C LEU A 346 -10.95 -2.12 -8.73
N ILE A 347 -11.23 -3.41 -8.76
CA ILE A 347 -11.82 -4.14 -9.87
C ILE A 347 -13.22 -4.59 -9.45
N THR A 348 -14.23 -4.12 -10.16
CA THR A 348 -15.62 -4.53 -9.95
C THR A 348 -16.04 -5.57 -11.00
N ASP A 349 -17.31 -5.89 -11.08
CA ASP A 349 -17.89 -6.75 -12.13
C ASP A 349 -17.97 -6.06 -13.49
N VAL A 350 -17.86 -4.72 -13.55
CA VAL A 350 -18.04 -3.92 -14.77
C VAL A 350 -16.82 -3.09 -15.16
N ASP A 351 -15.99 -2.67 -14.18
CA ASP A 351 -14.92 -1.71 -14.42
C ASP A 351 -13.69 -1.94 -13.53
N THR A 352 -12.65 -1.17 -13.80
CA THR A 352 -11.44 -1.10 -12.99
C THR A 352 -11.09 0.37 -12.75
N THR A 353 -10.89 0.74 -11.50
CA THR A 353 -10.44 2.08 -11.11
C THR A 353 -9.01 2.02 -10.58
N LEU A 354 -8.11 2.77 -11.21
CA LEU A 354 -6.71 2.94 -10.79
C LEU A 354 -6.58 4.22 -9.99
N TYR A 355 -5.60 4.26 -9.07
CA TYR A 355 -5.38 5.39 -8.16
C TYR A 355 -3.92 5.84 -8.17
N ALA A 356 -3.70 7.16 -8.15
CA ALA A 356 -2.38 7.75 -7.95
C ALA A 356 -2.47 9.09 -7.25
N GLY A 357 -1.39 9.45 -6.55
CA GLY A 357 -1.18 10.78 -5.94
C GLY A 357 0.28 11.19 -6.02
N ALA A 358 0.55 12.48 -5.88
CA ALA A 358 1.91 13.01 -5.79
C ALA A 358 2.05 13.98 -4.60
N GLY A 359 3.25 14.03 -4.03
CA GLY A 359 3.56 14.92 -2.91
C GLY A 359 3.79 16.35 -3.37
N VAL A 360 3.00 17.27 -2.85
CA VAL A 360 3.08 18.71 -3.13
C VAL A 360 3.74 19.41 -1.96
N VAL A 361 4.84 20.07 -2.23
CA VAL A 361 5.59 20.91 -1.28
C VAL A 361 5.85 22.29 -1.90
N ARG A 362 6.42 23.22 -1.14
CA ARG A 362 6.82 24.53 -1.68
C ARG A 362 7.72 24.36 -2.92
N GLY A 363 7.33 25.02 -4.02
CA GLY A 363 8.03 24.94 -5.30
C GLY A 363 7.63 23.76 -6.20
N SER A 364 6.60 22.99 -5.84
CA SER A 364 5.96 22.06 -6.76
C SER A 364 5.28 22.78 -7.93
N ASP A 365 5.19 22.10 -9.08
CA ASP A 365 4.55 22.62 -10.30
C ASP A 365 3.35 21.72 -10.67
N PRO A 366 2.12 22.27 -10.83
CA PRO A 366 0.91 21.48 -11.08
C PRO A 366 1.01 20.54 -12.29
N SER A 367 1.70 20.96 -13.34
CA SER A 367 1.86 20.14 -14.54
C SER A 367 2.85 19.00 -14.34
N ARG A 368 3.92 19.22 -13.56
CA ARG A 368 4.89 18.16 -13.23
C ARG A 368 4.28 17.13 -12.29
N GLU A 369 3.53 17.57 -11.26
CA GLU A 369 2.85 16.66 -10.34
C GLU A 369 1.77 15.83 -11.08
N LEU A 370 1.09 16.41 -12.07
CA LEU A 370 0.17 15.65 -12.93
C LEU A 370 0.91 14.58 -13.74
N LEU A 371 2.05 14.91 -14.37
CA LEU A 371 2.86 13.93 -15.11
C LEU A 371 3.38 12.81 -14.19
N GLU A 372 3.75 13.13 -12.94
CA GLU A 372 4.14 12.10 -11.97
C GLU A 372 3.00 11.13 -11.70
N THR A 373 1.75 11.62 -11.57
CA THR A 373 0.60 10.73 -11.42
C THR A 373 0.31 9.91 -12.68
N ASP A 374 0.57 10.44 -13.89
CA ASP A 374 0.46 9.66 -15.14
C ASP A 374 1.43 8.47 -15.13
N VAL A 375 2.69 8.68 -14.74
CA VAL A 375 3.69 7.60 -14.59
C VAL A 375 3.24 6.56 -13.57
N LYS A 376 2.69 7.00 -12.43
CA LYS A 376 2.21 6.10 -11.37
C LYS A 376 0.98 5.30 -11.81
N LEU A 377 0.04 5.88 -12.52
CA LEU A 377 -1.10 5.19 -13.12
C LEU A 377 -0.65 4.18 -14.18
N GLY A 378 0.31 4.57 -15.03
CA GLY A 378 0.87 3.72 -16.08
C GLY A 378 1.42 2.40 -15.55
N ALA A 379 1.94 2.39 -14.32
CA ALA A 379 2.46 1.18 -13.68
C ALA A 379 1.42 0.06 -13.56
N LEU A 380 0.13 0.37 -13.42
CA LEU A 380 -0.94 -0.61 -13.41
C LEU A 380 -1.72 -0.66 -14.73
N LEU A 381 -1.81 0.43 -15.44
CA LEU A 381 -2.63 0.53 -16.66
C LEU A 381 -2.19 -0.50 -17.71
N GLY A 382 -0.90 -0.61 -18.00
CA GLY A 382 -0.37 -1.59 -18.92
C GLY A 382 -0.70 -3.03 -18.55
N PRO A 383 -0.40 -3.49 -17.33
CA PRO A 383 -0.80 -4.79 -16.82
C PRO A 383 -2.33 -5.04 -16.86
N VAL A 384 -3.16 -4.06 -16.50
CA VAL A 384 -4.62 -4.17 -16.57
C VAL A 384 -5.08 -4.38 -17.99
N VAL A 385 -4.60 -3.57 -18.93
CA VAL A 385 -4.94 -3.71 -20.35
C VAL A 385 -4.52 -5.07 -20.90
N ALA A 386 -3.29 -5.50 -20.60
CA ALA A 386 -2.73 -6.78 -21.06
C ALA A 386 -3.47 -8.03 -20.53
N THR A 387 -4.13 -7.91 -19.39
CA THR A 387 -4.83 -9.02 -18.73
C THR A 387 -6.36 -8.95 -18.85
N SER A 388 -6.87 -7.86 -19.41
CA SER A 388 -8.30 -7.72 -19.74
C SER A 388 -8.64 -8.49 -21.00
N LYS A 389 -9.83 -9.10 -21.04
CA LYS A 389 -10.40 -9.55 -22.30
C LYS A 389 -10.74 -8.32 -23.12
N ASN A 390 -10.47 -8.36 -24.42
CA ASN A 390 -10.98 -7.34 -25.33
C ASN A 390 -12.52 -7.32 -25.23
N PRO A 391 -13.14 -6.13 -25.19
CA PRO A 391 -14.59 -6.00 -25.17
C PRO A 391 -15.26 -6.68 -26.35
#